data_87e55280418b42010788816a9d9bfc23
#
_entry.id   87e55280418b42010788816a9d9bfc23
#
_cell.length_a   1.000
_cell.length_b   1.000
_cell.length_c   1.000
_cell.angle_alpha   90.00
_cell.angle_beta   90.00
_cell.angle_gamma   90.00
#
_symmetry.space_group_name_H-M   'P 1'
#
loop_
_entity.id
_entity.type
_entity.pdbx_description
1 polymer ?
#
loop_
_entity_poly.entity_id
_entity_poly.type
_entity_poly.pdbx_seq_one_letter_code
_entity_poly.pdbx_strand_id
1 'polypeptide(L)'
;MNKKSIIIKIITAPALFFLFASIVSGSIPHIRTPLPVIYLEDNLDEKDDLGYCIDTVGRGFAEKLHAHSCKPRGGDVQFKYDNDEKRIQSATFEGKCAEVIEEIKDGSRLGLFDCSSSSSLQRFDYDSNSMEFRPGLNKNLCLGVAEKSRKAGPFMARNLRIYTCYKTKDKLKK
;
A
#
# COMPACT_ATOMS: atom_id res chain seq x y z
N MET A 1 -62.26 5.55 54.45
CA MET A 1 -61.33 4.58 53.83
C MET A 1 -60.37 5.35 52.94
N ASN A 2 -59.18 5.65 53.46
CA ASN A 2 -58.14 6.42 52.72
C ASN A 2 -57.28 5.49 51.86
N LYS A 3 -57.40 5.59 50.56
CA LYS A 3 -56.47 4.92 49.60
C LYS A 3 -55.22 5.78 49.46
N LYS A 4 -54.10 5.27 49.98
CA LYS A 4 -52.75 5.87 49.71
C LYS A 4 -52.27 5.37 48.36
N SER A 5 -52.03 6.30 47.43
CA SER A 5 -51.42 6.04 46.14
C SER A 5 -49.90 5.91 46.33
N ILE A 6 -49.33 4.77 45.89
CA ILE A 6 -47.87 4.53 45.89
C ILE A 6 -47.31 5.04 44.54
N ILE A 7 -46.48 6.06 44.59
CA ILE A 7 -45.76 6.55 43.41
C ILE A 7 -44.45 5.76 43.29
N ILE A 8 -44.35 4.90 42.28
CA ILE A 8 -43.10 4.21 41.92
C ILE A 8 -42.33 5.12 41.00
N LYS A 9 -41.20 5.67 41.47
CA LYS A 9 -40.23 6.36 40.63
C LYS A 9 -39.31 5.33 39.96
N ILE A 10 -39.46 5.14 38.66
CA ILE A 10 -38.52 4.36 37.86
C ILE A 10 -37.33 5.28 37.52
N ILE A 11 -36.18 5.02 38.12
CA ILE A 11 -34.94 5.69 37.78
C ILE A 11 -34.37 4.90 36.61
N THR A 12 -34.48 5.43 35.40
CA THR A 12 -33.79 4.92 34.23
C THR A 12 -32.36 5.49 34.24
N ALA A 13 -31.37 4.66 34.54
CA ALA A 13 -29.97 5.03 34.37
C ALA A 13 -29.69 5.15 32.86
N PRO A 14 -29.04 6.22 32.40
CA PRO A 14 -28.60 6.30 31.00
C PRO A 14 -27.48 5.28 30.78
N ALA A 15 -27.74 4.31 29.88
CA ALA A 15 -26.73 3.41 29.40
C ALA A 15 -25.71 4.23 28.59
N LEU A 16 -24.56 4.49 29.21
CA LEU A 16 -23.44 5.08 28.52
C LEU A 16 -22.87 4.02 27.55
N PHE A 17 -23.28 4.10 26.30
CA PHE A 17 -22.63 3.34 25.22
C PHE A 17 -21.25 3.93 25.01
N PHE A 18 -20.22 3.33 25.60
CA PHE A 18 -18.84 3.56 25.20
C PHE A 18 -18.65 2.91 23.83
N LEU A 19 -18.72 3.72 22.77
CA LEU A 19 -18.20 3.37 21.48
C LEU A 19 -16.67 3.27 21.63
N PHE A 20 -16.17 2.06 21.83
CA PHE A 20 -14.76 1.76 21.62
C PHE A 20 -14.49 1.88 20.12
N ALA A 21 -14.01 3.05 19.69
CA ALA A 21 -13.35 3.16 18.40
C ALA A 21 -12.09 2.29 18.50
N SER A 22 -12.13 1.10 17.91
CA SER A 22 -10.95 0.28 17.71
C SER A 22 -10.03 1.08 16.79
N ILE A 23 -8.99 1.69 17.37
CA ILE A 23 -7.88 2.23 16.60
C ILE A 23 -7.19 0.99 16.03
N VAL A 24 -7.43 0.69 14.75
CA VAL A 24 -6.64 -0.29 14.01
C VAL A 24 -5.28 0.36 13.84
N SER A 25 -4.39 0.10 14.79
CA SER A 25 -2.99 0.46 14.70
C SER A 25 -2.33 -0.59 13.82
N GLY A 26 -2.02 -0.23 12.57
CA GLY A 26 -1.20 -1.09 11.73
C GLY A 26 0.16 -1.32 12.37
N SER A 27 0.71 -2.53 12.22
CA SER A 27 2.04 -2.85 12.72
C SER A 27 3.12 -2.31 11.78
N ILE A 28 4.18 -1.72 12.35
CA ILE A 28 5.33 -1.24 11.57
C ILE A 28 6.12 -2.45 11.09
N PRO A 29 6.41 -2.59 9.78
CA PRO A 29 7.12 -3.74 9.24
C PRO A 29 8.62 -3.74 9.60
N HIS A 30 9.20 -4.93 9.80
CA HIS A 30 10.63 -5.15 9.94
C HIS A 30 11.29 -5.41 8.59
N ILE A 31 11.55 -4.34 7.83
CA ILE A 31 12.15 -4.42 6.49
C ILE A 31 13.56 -4.97 6.58
N ARG A 32 13.86 -6.04 5.81
CA ARG A 32 15.18 -6.65 5.73
C ARG A 32 15.89 -6.44 4.39
N THR A 33 15.19 -5.92 3.40
CA THR A 33 15.79 -5.58 2.11
C THR A 33 16.74 -4.39 2.28
N PRO A 34 17.98 -4.45 1.77
CA PRO A 34 18.86 -3.30 1.74
C PRO A 34 18.28 -2.15 0.93
N LEU A 35 18.58 -0.92 1.34
CA LEU A 35 18.16 0.30 0.59
C LEU A 35 18.80 0.36 -0.80
N PRO A 36 18.17 1.03 -1.78
CA PRO A 36 16.90 1.74 -1.68
C PRO A 36 15.68 0.83 -1.84
N VAL A 37 14.60 1.11 -1.12
CA VAL A 37 13.33 0.39 -1.26
C VAL A 37 12.15 1.35 -1.22
N ILE A 38 11.06 0.98 -1.88
CA ILE A 38 9.75 1.59 -1.75
C ILE A 38 8.85 0.53 -1.11
N TYR A 39 8.31 0.84 0.06
CA TYR A 39 7.59 -0.13 0.86
C TYR A 39 6.28 0.44 1.41
N LEU A 40 5.37 -0.45 1.79
CA LEU A 40 4.13 -0.11 2.48
C LEU A 40 4.43 0.17 3.95
N GLU A 41 3.86 1.26 4.49
CA GLU A 41 4.04 1.67 5.88
C GLU A 41 3.51 0.64 6.89
N ASP A 42 2.44 -0.04 6.51
CA ASP A 42 1.74 -1.00 7.33
C ASP A 42 2.10 -2.44 6.91
N ASN A 43 2.41 -3.29 7.87
CA ASN A 43 2.67 -4.71 7.63
C ASN A 43 1.41 -5.49 7.25
N LEU A 44 0.20 -4.93 7.42
CA LEU A 44 -1.10 -5.57 7.14
C LEU A 44 -1.27 -6.90 7.89
N ASP A 45 -0.76 -6.97 9.12
CA ASP A 45 -0.81 -8.16 10.00
C ASP A 45 -0.26 -9.45 9.36
N GLU A 46 0.68 -9.29 8.41
CA GLU A 46 1.31 -10.43 7.77
C GLU A 46 2.29 -11.14 8.72
N LYS A 47 2.25 -12.48 8.72
CA LYS A 47 2.97 -13.32 9.70
C LYS A 47 4.48 -13.24 9.62
N ASP A 48 5.05 -12.90 8.45
CA ASP A 48 6.50 -12.80 8.29
C ASP A 48 7.06 -11.46 8.77
N ASP A 49 6.18 -10.51 9.10
CA ASP A 49 6.50 -9.18 9.64
C ASP A 49 7.52 -8.37 8.82
N LEU A 50 7.71 -8.74 7.56
CA LEU A 50 8.69 -8.10 6.66
C LEU A 50 8.13 -6.88 5.91
N GLY A 51 6.82 -6.65 5.96
CA GLY A 51 6.15 -5.65 5.15
C GLY A 51 6.16 -5.98 3.67
N TYR A 52 5.76 -5.03 2.85
CA TYR A 52 5.62 -5.20 1.41
C TYR A 52 6.42 -4.16 0.64
N CYS A 53 7.37 -4.62 -0.17
CA CYS A 53 8.15 -3.83 -1.11
C CYS A 53 7.65 -4.01 -2.55
N ILE A 54 7.89 -3.05 -3.43
CA ILE A 54 7.75 -3.26 -4.88
C ILE A 54 8.78 -4.31 -5.31
N ASP A 55 8.34 -5.31 -6.07
CA ASP A 55 9.17 -6.43 -6.52
C ASP A 55 8.75 -6.86 -7.93
N THR A 56 9.67 -7.48 -8.65
CA THR A 56 9.36 -8.20 -9.90
C THR A 56 8.76 -9.56 -9.61
N VAL A 57 7.83 -10.02 -10.46
CA VAL A 57 7.20 -11.34 -10.27
C VAL A 57 8.18 -12.45 -10.66
N GLY A 58 8.61 -13.25 -9.69
CA GLY A 58 9.50 -14.39 -9.91
C GLY A 58 10.86 -14.22 -9.24
N ARG A 59 11.92 -14.54 -9.96
CA ARG A 59 13.32 -14.35 -9.51
C ARG A 59 14.08 -13.59 -10.59
N GLY A 60 14.75 -12.49 -10.19
CA GLY A 60 15.45 -11.64 -11.11
C GLY A 60 14.52 -10.74 -11.93
N PHE A 61 14.91 -10.38 -13.15
CA PHE A 61 14.12 -9.50 -14.00
C PHE A 61 12.81 -10.12 -14.46
N ALA A 62 11.74 -9.37 -14.34
CA ALA A 62 10.45 -9.67 -14.97
C ALA A 62 9.69 -8.36 -15.27
N GLU A 63 8.96 -8.33 -16.36
CA GLU A 63 8.14 -7.17 -16.74
C GLU A 63 6.93 -6.93 -15.82
N LYS A 64 6.53 -7.93 -15.02
CA LYS A 64 5.39 -7.79 -14.12
C LYS A 64 5.85 -7.38 -12.73
N LEU A 65 5.18 -6.38 -12.16
CA LEU A 65 5.40 -5.93 -10.78
C LEU A 65 4.30 -6.46 -9.85
N HIS A 66 4.68 -6.70 -8.61
CA HIS A 66 3.80 -6.99 -7.50
C HIS A 66 4.36 -6.38 -6.19
N ALA A 67 3.62 -6.45 -5.11
CA ALA A 67 4.14 -6.21 -3.77
C ALA A 67 4.55 -7.56 -3.17
N HIS A 68 5.78 -7.64 -2.63
CA HIS A 68 6.35 -8.85 -2.04
C HIS A 68 6.97 -8.51 -0.68
N SER A 69 7.03 -9.49 0.24
CA SER A 69 7.74 -9.28 1.51
C SER A 69 9.13 -8.67 1.27
N CYS A 70 9.49 -7.66 2.05
CA CYS A 70 10.80 -6.99 1.98
C CYS A 70 11.89 -7.93 2.51
N LYS A 71 12.17 -8.98 1.73
CA LYS A 71 13.07 -10.10 2.03
C LYS A 71 14.54 -9.66 2.16
N PRO A 72 15.38 -10.36 2.95
CA PRO A 72 16.76 -9.95 3.22
C PRO A 72 17.70 -10.11 2.01
N ARG A 73 17.28 -10.82 0.97
CA ARG A 73 18.06 -11.05 -0.26
C ARG A 73 17.17 -10.92 -1.48
N GLY A 74 17.72 -10.35 -2.53
CA GLY A 74 17.07 -10.16 -3.82
C GLY A 74 17.05 -8.71 -4.24
N GLY A 75 17.89 -8.33 -5.21
CA GLY A 75 17.91 -6.99 -5.80
C GLY A 75 16.62 -6.64 -6.55
N ASP A 76 15.80 -7.66 -6.86
CA ASP A 76 14.50 -7.53 -7.50
C ASP A 76 13.50 -6.68 -6.70
N VAL A 77 13.69 -6.49 -5.40
CA VAL A 77 12.88 -5.61 -4.51
C VAL A 77 13.50 -4.24 -4.27
N GLN A 78 14.60 -3.89 -4.94
CA GLN A 78 15.25 -2.60 -4.78
C GLN A 78 14.74 -1.59 -5.81
N PHE A 79 13.97 -0.63 -5.34
CA PHE A 79 13.40 0.45 -6.13
C PHE A 79 13.67 1.79 -5.45
N LYS A 80 13.89 2.82 -6.26
CA LYS A 80 14.06 4.22 -5.83
C LYS A 80 13.07 5.12 -6.56
N TYR A 81 12.78 6.27 -5.96
CA TYR A 81 12.02 7.31 -6.61
C TYR A 81 12.94 8.45 -7.06
N ASP A 82 12.87 8.79 -8.32
CA ASP A 82 13.50 9.95 -8.91
C ASP A 82 12.52 11.13 -8.84
N ASN A 83 12.86 12.13 -8.01
CA ASN A 83 12.01 13.30 -7.79
C ASN A 83 11.95 14.23 -9.01
N ASP A 84 13.04 14.32 -9.78
CA ASP A 84 13.12 15.24 -10.92
C ASP A 84 12.34 14.68 -12.10
N GLU A 85 12.54 13.42 -12.40
CA GLU A 85 11.85 12.71 -13.47
C GLU A 85 10.48 12.17 -13.06
N LYS A 86 10.15 12.20 -11.75
CA LYS A 86 8.92 11.67 -11.15
C LYS A 86 8.66 10.20 -11.50
N ARG A 87 9.71 9.39 -11.39
CA ARG A 87 9.68 7.97 -11.77
C ARG A 87 10.08 7.06 -10.64
N ILE A 88 9.43 5.90 -10.60
CA ILE A 88 9.83 4.78 -9.77
C ILE A 88 10.76 3.91 -10.61
N GLN A 89 12.03 3.88 -10.24
CA GLN A 89 13.11 3.20 -10.98
C GLN A 89 13.57 1.95 -10.24
N SER A 90 13.88 0.88 -10.96
CA SER A 90 14.63 -0.22 -10.39
C SER A 90 16.06 0.23 -10.04
N ALA A 91 16.53 -0.12 -8.84
CA ALA A 91 17.92 0.11 -8.47
C ALA A 91 18.85 -1.02 -8.92
N THR A 92 18.29 -2.16 -9.35
CA THR A 92 19.03 -3.34 -9.79
C THR A 92 19.05 -3.48 -11.31
N PHE A 93 17.91 -3.25 -11.95
CA PHE A 93 17.79 -3.36 -13.40
C PHE A 93 17.93 -1.96 -14.00
N GLU A 94 19.14 -1.66 -14.44
CA GLU A 94 19.48 -0.33 -14.98
C GLU A 94 18.55 0.06 -16.13
N GLY A 95 18.16 1.34 -16.16
CA GLY A 95 17.29 1.89 -17.19
C GLY A 95 15.85 1.38 -17.17
N LYS A 96 15.41 0.68 -16.10
CA LYS A 96 14.05 0.16 -15.98
C LYS A 96 13.20 0.97 -14.99
N CYS A 97 12.00 1.33 -15.42
CA CYS A 97 11.02 2.13 -14.69
C CYS A 97 9.68 1.40 -14.54
N ALA A 98 9.03 1.62 -13.40
CA ALA A 98 7.66 1.17 -13.23
C ALA A 98 6.73 1.95 -14.17
N GLU A 99 5.82 1.24 -14.81
CA GLU A 99 4.85 1.78 -15.76
C GLU A 99 3.47 1.20 -15.52
N VAL A 100 2.44 2.03 -15.63
CA VAL A 100 1.06 1.56 -15.66
C VAL A 100 0.80 0.86 -16.99
N ILE A 101 0.36 -0.39 -16.95
CA ILE A 101 0.10 -1.18 -18.16
C ILE A 101 -1.23 -0.72 -18.79
N GLU A 102 -1.20 -0.44 -20.09
CA GLU A 102 -2.33 -0.04 -20.93
C GLU A 102 -2.89 1.35 -20.58
N GLU A 103 -3.67 1.48 -19.53
CA GLU A 103 -4.46 2.67 -19.22
C GLU A 103 -4.43 2.97 -17.71
N ILE A 104 -4.43 4.25 -17.35
CA ILE A 104 -4.50 4.71 -15.95
C ILE A 104 -5.96 4.72 -15.47
N LYS A 105 -6.38 3.66 -14.81
CA LYS A 105 -7.71 3.50 -14.20
C LYS A 105 -7.67 2.67 -12.93
N ASP A 106 -8.77 2.65 -12.18
CA ASP A 106 -8.91 1.80 -11.00
C ASP A 106 -8.72 0.32 -11.39
N GLY A 107 -7.81 -0.37 -10.69
CA GLY A 107 -7.45 -1.76 -10.95
C GLY A 107 -6.30 -1.98 -11.94
N SER A 108 -5.76 -0.94 -12.59
CA SER A 108 -4.65 -1.07 -13.54
C SER A 108 -3.41 -1.68 -12.91
N ARG A 109 -2.75 -2.55 -13.68
CA ARG A 109 -1.52 -3.25 -13.27
C ARG A 109 -0.29 -2.38 -13.53
N LEU A 110 0.81 -2.75 -12.88
CA LEU A 110 2.12 -2.16 -13.14
C LEU A 110 3.06 -3.18 -13.75
N GLY A 111 3.94 -2.67 -14.60
CA GLY A 111 5.04 -3.41 -15.21
C GLY A 111 6.36 -2.67 -15.03
N LEU A 112 7.45 -3.30 -15.46
CA LEU A 112 8.80 -2.79 -15.44
C LEU A 112 9.36 -2.78 -16.87
N PHE A 113 9.49 -1.59 -17.43
CA PHE A 113 9.89 -1.37 -18.84
C PHE A 113 11.05 -0.40 -18.94
N ASP A 114 11.58 -0.20 -20.14
CA ASP A 114 12.60 0.81 -20.37
C ASP A 114 12.11 2.20 -19.97
N CYS A 115 12.94 2.94 -19.23
CA CYS A 115 12.62 4.31 -18.85
C CYS A 115 12.47 5.20 -20.09
N SER A 116 11.34 5.88 -20.20
CA SER A 116 11.05 6.77 -21.33
C SER A 116 10.61 8.15 -20.86
N SER A 117 11.33 9.20 -21.26
CA SER A 117 10.95 10.58 -20.91
C SER A 117 9.63 11.01 -21.54
N SER A 118 9.21 10.36 -22.62
CA SER A 118 7.93 10.60 -23.28
C SER A 118 6.75 9.83 -22.72
N SER A 119 6.99 8.77 -21.91
CA SER A 119 5.89 7.98 -21.33
C SER A 119 5.26 8.68 -20.13
N SER A 120 4.02 9.11 -20.28
CA SER A 120 3.21 9.62 -19.17
C SER A 120 2.73 8.52 -18.22
N LEU A 121 2.75 7.25 -18.65
CA LEU A 121 2.38 6.08 -17.84
C LEU A 121 3.45 5.70 -16.80
N GLN A 122 4.67 6.27 -16.92
CA GLN A 122 5.77 6.09 -15.97
C GLN A 122 5.87 7.23 -14.94
N ARG A 123 5.02 8.26 -15.07
CA ARG A 123 5.07 9.42 -14.18
C ARG A 123 4.18 9.22 -12.96
N PHE A 124 4.79 9.37 -11.79
CA PHE A 124 4.13 9.30 -10.49
C PHE A 124 4.52 10.52 -9.68
N ASP A 125 3.55 11.26 -9.15
CA ASP A 125 3.81 12.29 -8.15
C ASP A 125 3.75 11.65 -6.76
N TYR A 126 4.75 11.96 -5.93
CA TYR A 126 4.77 11.56 -4.53
C TYR A 126 4.27 12.70 -3.65
N ASP A 127 3.23 12.45 -2.89
CA ASP A 127 2.70 13.35 -1.88
C ASP A 127 3.28 12.97 -0.52
N SER A 128 4.20 13.77 0.02
CA SER A 128 4.87 13.50 1.30
C SER A 128 3.93 13.61 2.51
N ASN A 129 2.84 14.37 2.41
CA ASN A 129 1.87 14.51 3.51
C ASN A 129 0.99 13.27 3.64
N SER A 130 0.53 12.73 2.53
CA SER A 130 -0.28 11.51 2.50
C SER A 130 0.55 10.25 2.26
N MET A 131 1.84 10.39 1.94
CA MET A 131 2.77 9.31 1.59
C MET A 131 2.26 8.43 0.43
N GLU A 132 1.61 9.06 -0.54
CA GLU A 132 1.01 8.39 -1.68
C GLU A 132 1.76 8.67 -2.97
N PHE A 133 1.94 7.63 -3.78
CA PHE A 133 2.29 7.79 -5.18
C PHE A 133 1.02 7.87 -6.03
N ARG A 134 0.91 8.92 -6.83
CA ARG A 134 -0.26 9.16 -7.69
C ARG A 134 0.18 9.24 -9.16
N PRO A 135 -0.49 8.54 -10.09
CA PRO A 135 -0.20 8.70 -11.51
C PRO A 135 -0.31 10.16 -11.94
N GLY A 136 0.68 10.65 -12.70
CA GLY A 136 0.76 12.05 -13.11
C GLY A 136 -0.48 12.56 -13.84
N LEU A 137 -1.13 11.69 -14.63
CA LEU A 137 -2.32 12.02 -15.41
C LEU A 137 -3.64 11.97 -14.61
N ASN A 138 -3.68 11.32 -13.44
CA ASN A 138 -4.90 11.22 -12.64
C ASN A 138 -4.60 11.20 -11.14
N LYS A 139 -4.78 12.34 -10.49
CA LYS A 139 -4.48 12.53 -9.05
C LYS A 139 -5.52 11.92 -8.10
N ASN A 140 -6.65 11.44 -8.61
CA ASN A 140 -7.65 10.73 -7.82
C ASN A 140 -7.30 9.24 -7.65
N LEU A 141 -6.24 8.80 -8.31
CA LEU A 141 -5.74 7.44 -8.26
C LEU A 141 -4.41 7.37 -7.51
N CYS A 142 -4.20 6.26 -6.80
CA CYS A 142 -3.01 5.99 -5.98
C CYS A 142 -2.43 4.62 -6.31
N LEU A 143 -1.10 4.50 -6.21
CA LEU A 143 -0.44 3.21 -6.16
C LEU A 143 -0.77 2.54 -4.82
N GLY A 144 -1.15 1.28 -4.86
CA GLY A 144 -1.52 0.54 -3.66
C GLY A 144 -1.44 -0.97 -3.82
N VAL A 145 -1.69 -1.69 -2.72
CA VAL A 145 -1.67 -3.15 -2.68
C VAL A 145 -3.07 -3.70 -2.46
N ALA A 146 -3.32 -4.91 -2.98
CA ALA A 146 -4.59 -5.61 -2.77
C ALA A 146 -4.73 -6.10 -1.31
N GLU A 147 -5.97 -6.22 -0.84
CA GLU A 147 -6.27 -6.71 0.52
C GLU A 147 -5.79 -8.15 0.76
N LYS A 148 -5.89 -9.01 -0.27
CA LYS A 148 -5.55 -10.44 -0.15
C LYS A 148 -4.08 -10.69 -0.42
N SER A 149 -3.42 -11.35 0.52
CA SER A 149 -2.08 -11.90 0.33
C SER A 149 -2.13 -13.31 -0.25
N ARG A 150 -0.99 -13.74 -0.79
CA ARG A 150 -0.75 -15.11 -1.27
C ARG A 150 0.67 -15.55 -0.92
N LYS A 151 0.88 -16.85 -0.80
CA LYS A 151 2.24 -17.39 -0.63
C LYS A 151 3.08 -17.16 -1.90
N ALA A 152 4.34 -16.76 -1.70
CA ALA A 152 5.35 -16.56 -2.72
C ALA A 152 6.67 -17.20 -2.24
N GLY A 153 6.77 -18.52 -2.36
CA GLY A 153 7.80 -19.32 -1.72
C GLY A 153 7.67 -19.28 -0.19
N PRO A 154 8.74 -18.99 0.56
CA PRO A 154 8.68 -18.84 2.01
C PRO A 154 8.10 -17.48 2.46
N PHE A 155 7.84 -16.58 1.55
CA PHE A 155 7.39 -15.21 1.76
C PHE A 155 5.93 -15.00 1.32
N MET A 156 5.46 -13.76 1.48
CA MET A 156 4.12 -13.34 1.10
C MET A 156 4.17 -12.32 -0.05
N ALA A 157 3.11 -12.28 -0.85
CA ALA A 157 2.96 -11.29 -1.93
C ALA A 157 1.50 -10.84 -2.05
N ARG A 158 1.33 -9.62 -2.56
CA ARG A 158 0.04 -9.00 -2.89
C ARG A 158 0.07 -8.42 -4.31
N ASN A 159 -1.07 -8.22 -4.91
CA ASN A 159 -1.10 -7.51 -6.18
C ASN A 159 -0.81 -6.03 -5.94
N LEU A 160 0.09 -5.47 -6.74
CA LEU A 160 0.37 -4.04 -6.82
C LEU A 160 -0.45 -3.47 -7.97
N ARG A 161 -1.24 -2.43 -7.71
CA ARG A 161 -2.16 -1.84 -8.69
C ARG A 161 -2.38 -0.36 -8.46
N ILE A 162 -2.97 0.28 -9.45
CA ILE A 162 -3.56 1.60 -9.29
C ILE A 162 -4.97 1.43 -8.72
N TYR A 163 -5.31 2.22 -7.69
CA TYR A 163 -6.62 2.23 -7.04
C TYR A 163 -7.13 3.66 -6.89
N THR A 164 -8.43 3.82 -6.74
CA THR A 164 -9.00 5.10 -6.29
C THR A 164 -8.51 5.41 -4.88
N CYS A 165 -7.90 6.58 -4.64
CA CYS A 165 -7.18 6.91 -3.40
C CYS A 165 -8.01 6.71 -2.12
N TYR A 166 -9.31 7.01 -2.16
CA TYR A 166 -10.20 6.82 -1.00
C TYR A 166 -10.47 5.34 -0.64
N LYS A 167 -10.19 4.41 -1.58
CA LYS A 167 -10.29 2.96 -1.37
C LYS A 167 -8.99 2.34 -0.88
N THR A 168 -7.90 3.08 -0.94
CA THR A 168 -6.58 2.61 -0.52
C THR A 168 -6.44 2.86 0.98
N LYS A 169 -6.58 1.82 1.79
CA LYS A 169 -6.30 1.91 3.23
C LYS A 169 -4.80 1.94 3.51
N ASP A 170 -4.03 1.38 2.59
CA ASP A 170 -2.62 1.07 2.75
C ASP A 170 -1.82 1.71 1.62
N LYS A 171 -0.80 2.48 1.98
CA LYS A 171 -0.04 3.33 1.07
C LYS A 171 1.41 2.87 1.01
N LEU A 172 2.01 2.91 -0.17
CA LEU A 172 3.44 2.65 -0.32
C LEU A 172 4.24 3.89 0.09
N LYS A 173 5.19 3.72 1.00
CA LYS A 173 6.16 4.75 1.40
C LYS A 173 7.35 4.81 0.43
N LYS A 174 7.90 6.01 0.35
CA LYS A 174 9.18 6.29 -0.32
C LYS A 174 10.34 5.82 0.53
#